data_e92e16a79e1b85a4a24a2860f7703df5
#
_entry.id   e92e16a79e1b85a4a24a2860f7703df5
#
_cell.length_a   1.000
_cell.length_b   1.000
_cell.length_c   1.000
_cell.angle_alpha   90.00
_cell.angle_beta   90.00
_cell.angle_gamma   90.00
#
_symmetry.space_group_name_H-M   'P 1'
#
loop_
_entity.id
_entity.type
_entity.pdbx_description
1 polymer ?
#
loop_
_entity_poly.entity_id
_entity_poly.type
_entity_poly.pdbx_seq_one_letter_code
_entity_poly.pdbx_strand_id
1 'polypeptide(L)'
;MTSVLPWVGAPIHAFKTLVGYAEPVPFTADALHLPLVGGCVQAGFPSPAEDFNTKRIDLTEQLIRHPQATFLLRVRGDSMREVGIFDGDVLVVDKAIKPRHGHIVVALVDGEFTVKTLHSRNGEVRLVAANPTYPDIVPHEGQTIQIWGVATFTIKQFKA
;
A
#
# COMPACT_ATOMS: atom_id res chain seq x y z
N MET A 1 19.00 -18.88 -18.13
CA MET A 1 19.22 -17.41 -18.25
C MET A 1 18.24 -16.72 -17.32
N THR A 2 18.74 -16.19 -16.25
CA THR A 2 17.94 -15.56 -15.18
C THR A 2 17.55 -14.15 -15.65
N SER A 3 16.30 -13.96 -16.06
CA SER A 3 15.76 -12.63 -16.32
C SER A 3 15.65 -11.90 -15.00
N VAL A 4 16.67 -11.14 -14.64
CA VAL A 4 16.60 -10.14 -13.58
C VAL A 4 15.57 -9.12 -14.07
N LEU A 5 14.42 -9.04 -13.41
CA LEU A 5 13.48 -7.95 -13.62
C LEU A 5 14.26 -6.63 -13.46
N PRO A 6 14.37 -5.81 -14.51
CA PRO A 6 15.04 -4.53 -14.36
C PRO A 6 14.17 -3.68 -13.46
N TRP A 7 14.61 -3.47 -12.23
CA TRP A 7 14.19 -2.34 -11.43
C TRP A 7 14.69 -1.08 -12.15
N VAL A 8 13.94 -0.64 -13.11
CA VAL A 8 14.12 0.68 -13.69
C VAL A 8 13.15 1.59 -12.95
N GLY A 9 13.68 2.45 -12.11
CA GLY A 9 12.98 3.68 -11.77
C GLY A 9 12.71 4.39 -13.08
N ALA A 10 11.63 4.03 -13.74
CA ALA A 10 11.22 4.67 -14.97
C ALA A 10 11.03 6.16 -14.67
N PRO A 11 11.64 7.06 -15.44
CA PRO A 11 11.43 8.48 -15.26
C PRO A 11 9.94 8.77 -15.39
N ILE A 12 9.44 9.68 -14.57
CA ILE A 12 8.03 10.10 -14.48
C ILE A 12 7.39 10.36 -15.85
N HIS A 13 8.19 10.66 -16.87
CA HIS A 13 7.77 10.90 -18.24
C HIS A 13 7.32 9.65 -19.04
N ALA A 14 7.65 8.43 -18.60
CA ALA A 14 7.25 7.20 -19.29
C ALA A 14 5.76 6.82 -19.05
N PHE A 15 5.08 7.49 -18.12
CA PHE A 15 3.68 7.21 -17.76
C PHE A 15 2.65 8.00 -18.58
N LYS A 16 3.06 8.77 -19.58
CA LYS A 16 2.15 9.59 -20.41
C LYS A 16 1.17 8.80 -21.28
N THR A 17 1.27 7.48 -21.32
CA THR A 17 0.44 6.65 -22.22
C THR A 17 -0.53 5.71 -21.52
N LEU A 18 -0.62 5.75 -20.18
CA LEU A 18 -1.63 4.97 -19.46
C LEU A 18 -2.90 5.81 -19.31
N VAL A 19 -3.85 5.50 -20.17
CA VAL A 19 -5.18 6.10 -20.25
C VAL A 19 -5.85 6.12 -18.87
N GLY A 20 -6.22 7.31 -18.39
CA GLY A 20 -7.19 7.46 -17.30
C GLY A 20 -6.62 7.66 -15.89
N TYR A 21 -5.31 7.78 -15.70
CA TYR A 21 -4.76 8.15 -14.40
C TYR A 21 -4.62 9.66 -14.30
N ALA A 22 -5.22 10.24 -13.24
CA ALA A 22 -5.07 11.65 -12.93
C ALA A 22 -3.58 12.02 -12.85
N GLU A 23 -3.20 13.13 -13.46
CA GLU A 23 -1.86 13.68 -13.26
C GLU A 23 -1.63 13.92 -11.75
N PRO A 24 -0.40 13.74 -11.25
CA PRO A 24 -0.11 14.04 -9.86
C PRO A 24 -0.49 15.49 -9.55
N VAL A 25 -1.48 15.66 -8.72
CA VAL A 25 -1.83 17.00 -8.20
C VAL A 25 -0.76 17.38 -7.19
N PRO A 26 -0.18 18.59 -7.27
CA PRO A 26 0.75 19.05 -6.24
C PRO A 26 0.09 18.96 -4.87
N PHE A 27 0.72 18.22 -3.97
CA PHE A 27 0.24 18.08 -2.61
C PHE A 27 0.66 19.34 -1.83
N THR A 28 -0.27 20.24 -1.60
CA THR A 28 -0.15 21.33 -0.62
C THR A 28 -0.94 20.91 0.60
N ALA A 29 -0.31 20.26 1.55
CA ALA A 29 -0.99 19.90 2.78
C ALA A 29 -0.71 20.93 3.84
N ASP A 30 -1.77 21.55 4.32
CA ASP A 30 -1.76 22.09 5.67
C ASP A 30 -1.63 20.94 6.66
N ALA A 31 -0.72 21.05 7.62
CA ALA A 31 -0.48 20.01 8.62
C ALA A 31 -1.76 19.77 9.44
N LEU A 32 -2.24 18.52 9.47
CA LEU A 32 -3.40 18.15 10.26
C LEU A 32 -2.97 17.67 11.65
N HIS A 33 -2.99 18.59 12.61
CA HIS A 33 -2.61 18.32 13.99
C HIS A 33 -3.80 17.79 14.80
N LEU A 34 -3.72 16.53 15.23
CA LEU A 34 -4.71 15.89 16.08
C LEU A 34 -4.09 15.47 17.42
N PRO A 35 -4.88 15.48 18.53
CA PRO A 35 -4.42 14.94 19.79
C PRO A 35 -4.35 13.40 19.72
N LEU A 36 -3.16 12.85 19.97
CA LEU A 36 -2.99 11.41 20.22
C LEU A 36 -3.02 11.19 21.74
N VAL A 37 -3.98 10.42 22.20
CA VAL A 37 -4.09 10.03 23.59
C VAL A 37 -3.06 8.95 23.91
N GLY A 38 -2.27 9.13 24.96
CA GLY A 38 -1.14 8.26 25.31
C GLY A 38 -1.53 6.88 25.84
N GLY A 39 -2.79 6.69 26.26
CA GLY A 39 -3.29 5.39 26.70
C GLY A 39 -3.65 4.46 25.54
N CYS A 40 -3.66 3.16 25.83
CA CYS A 40 -4.12 2.15 24.88
C CYS A 40 -5.58 1.77 25.15
N VAL A 41 -6.40 1.71 24.11
CA VAL A 41 -7.74 1.14 24.20
C VAL A 41 -7.64 -0.38 24.09
N GLN A 42 -8.11 -1.08 25.12
CA GLN A 42 -8.14 -2.55 25.13
C GLN A 42 -9.23 -3.05 24.18
N ALA A 43 -8.85 -3.89 23.21
CA ALA A 43 -9.80 -4.52 22.29
C ALA A 43 -10.42 -5.82 22.88
N GLY A 44 -10.00 -6.21 24.08
CA GLY A 44 -10.51 -7.36 24.82
C GLY A 44 -11.32 -6.91 26.06
N PHE A 45 -10.88 -7.35 27.25
CA PHE A 45 -11.52 -6.94 28.50
C PHE A 45 -11.26 -5.46 28.82
N PRO A 46 -12.24 -4.75 29.41
CA PRO A 46 -12.07 -3.38 29.85
C PRO A 46 -10.90 -3.25 30.84
N SER A 47 -10.13 -2.19 30.71
CA SER A 47 -9.10 -1.78 31.68
C SER A 47 -9.48 -0.43 32.27
N PRO A 48 -9.10 -0.14 33.54
CA PRO A 48 -9.31 1.18 34.14
C PRO A 48 -8.68 2.26 33.24
N ALA A 49 -9.39 3.38 33.12
CA ALA A 49 -8.84 4.55 32.45
C ALA A 49 -7.72 5.12 33.32
N GLU A 50 -6.49 5.11 32.79
CA GLU A 50 -5.36 5.80 33.41
C GLU A 50 -5.31 7.25 32.93
N ASP A 51 -4.58 8.12 33.64
CA ASP A 51 -4.39 9.52 33.25
C ASP A 51 -3.76 9.60 31.86
N PHE A 52 -4.51 10.15 30.91
CA PHE A 52 -4.09 10.24 29.51
C PHE A 52 -3.29 11.50 29.25
N ASN A 53 -1.98 11.36 29.09
CA ASN A 53 -1.17 12.38 28.45
C ASN A 53 -1.55 12.46 26.97
N THR A 54 -1.86 13.66 26.50
CA THR A 54 -2.14 13.91 25.08
C THR A 54 -0.93 14.54 24.40
N LYS A 55 -0.53 13.98 23.27
CA LYS A 55 0.49 14.56 22.39
C LYS A 55 -0.17 14.98 21.09
N ARG A 56 0.10 16.20 20.61
CA ARG A 56 -0.33 16.58 19.26
C ARG A 56 0.59 15.96 18.23
N ILE A 57 0.00 15.29 17.27
CA ILE A 57 0.71 14.70 16.13
C ILE A 57 0.20 15.32 14.83
N ASP A 58 1.08 15.48 13.87
CA ASP A 58 0.71 15.75 12.49
C ASP A 58 0.35 14.43 11.81
N LEU A 59 -0.94 14.24 11.55
CA LEU A 59 -1.44 13.03 10.90
C LEU A 59 -0.90 12.87 9.48
N THR A 60 -0.66 13.99 8.80
CA THR A 60 -0.10 13.97 7.44
C THR A 60 1.32 13.41 7.45
N GLU A 61 2.17 13.89 8.36
CA GLU A 61 3.54 13.40 8.51
C GLU A 61 3.58 11.92 8.92
N GLN A 62 2.63 11.48 9.76
CA GLN A 62 2.54 10.09 10.18
C GLN A 62 2.21 9.12 9.05
N LEU A 63 1.36 9.51 8.11
CA LEU A 63 0.87 8.65 7.04
C LEU A 63 1.69 8.79 5.74
N ILE A 64 2.28 9.97 5.49
CA ILE A 64 2.84 10.34 4.19
C ILE A 64 4.31 10.72 4.35
N ARG A 65 5.21 9.79 3.97
CA ARG A 65 6.66 10.03 4.03
C ARG A 65 7.18 10.80 2.81
N HIS A 66 6.62 10.50 1.65
CA HIS A 66 7.04 11.08 0.37
C HIS A 66 5.81 11.69 -0.33
N PRO A 67 5.42 12.94 0.01
CA PRO A 67 4.18 13.55 -0.49
C PRO A 67 4.02 13.53 -2.01
N GLN A 68 5.12 13.77 -2.73
CA GLN A 68 5.13 13.80 -4.20
C GLN A 68 5.03 12.41 -4.86
N ALA A 69 5.21 11.35 -4.07
CA ALA A 69 5.19 9.96 -4.55
C ALA A 69 4.10 9.11 -3.89
N THR A 70 3.23 9.72 -3.07
CA THR A 70 2.16 9.02 -2.36
C THR A 70 0.82 9.21 -3.06
N PHE A 71 0.10 8.10 -3.22
CA PHE A 71 -1.19 8.04 -3.90
C PHE A 71 -2.19 7.27 -3.04
N LEU A 72 -3.48 7.58 -3.22
CA LEU A 72 -4.57 6.85 -2.60
C LEU A 72 -5.25 5.97 -3.65
N LEU A 73 -5.43 4.69 -3.34
CA LEU A 73 -6.11 3.73 -4.21
C LEU A 73 -7.22 3.00 -3.45
N ARG A 74 -8.40 2.92 -4.06
CA ARG A 74 -9.51 2.15 -3.49
C ARG A 74 -9.34 0.66 -3.83
N VAL A 75 -9.47 -0.18 -2.81
CA VAL A 75 -9.42 -1.64 -2.95
C VAL A 75 -10.73 -2.16 -3.50
N ARG A 76 -10.63 -3.16 -4.38
CA ARG A 76 -11.76 -3.97 -4.84
C ARG A 76 -11.43 -5.46 -4.65
N GLY A 77 -12.33 -6.17 -4.00
CA GLY A 77 -12.21 -7.61 -3.74
C GLY A 77 -11.48 -7.94 -2.45
N ASP A 78 -11.40 -9.24 -2.15
CA ASP A 78 -11.03 -9.78 -0.84
C ASP A 78 -9.72 -10.57 -0.84
N SER A 79 -8.89 -10.43 -1.88
CA SER A 79 -7.66 -11.25 -2.01
C SER A 79 -6.61 -11.01 -0.91
N MET A 80 -6.78 -9.95 -0.10
CA MET A 80 -5.84 -9.55 0.96
C MET A 80 -6.51 -9.46 2.34
N ARG A 81 -7.63 -10.14 2.53
CA ARG A 81 -8.43 -10.08 3.77
C ARG A 81 -7.68 -10.55 5.02
N GLU A 82 -6.81 -11.53 4.92
CA GLU A 82 -6.07 -12.08 6.08
C GLU A 82 -4.99 -11.14 6.62
N VAL A 83 -4.60 -10.12 5.83
CA VAL A 83 -3.73 -9.03 6.29
C VAL A 83 -4.52 -7.76 6.60
N GLY A 84 -5.86 -7.86 6.72
CA GLY A 84 -6.72 -6.76 7.16
C GLY A 84 -7.10 -5.78 6.06
N ILE A 85 -6.90 -6.10 4.78
CA ILE A 85 -7.32 -5.27 3.65
C ILE A 85 -8.57 -5.88 3.03
N PHE A 86 -9.65 -5.08 2.96
CA PHE A 86 -10.98 -5.51 2.52
C PHE A 86 -11.48 -4.67 1.34
N ASP A 87 -12.51 -5.18 0.68
CA ASP A 87 -13.21 -4.44 -0.35
C ASP A 87 -13.69 -3.07 0.17
N GLY A 88 -13.46 -2.02 -0.61
CA GLY A 88 -13.82 -0.65 -0.26
C GLY A 88 -12.80 0.12 0.58
N ASP A 89 -11.80 -0.54 1.17
CA ASP A 89 -10.70 0.15 1.87
C ASP A 89 -9.93 1.09 0.94
N VAL A 90 -9.25 2.07 1.52
CA VAL A 90 -8.36 2.97 0.78
C VAL A 90 -6.92 2.71 1.19
N LEU A 91 -6.08 2.34 0.24
CA LEU A 91 -4.64 2.18 0.45
C LEU A 91 -3.91 3.50 0.29
N VAL A 92 -2.98 3.77 1.19
CA VAL A 92 -1.93 4.76 1.03
C VAL A 92 -0.73 4.05 0.39
N VAL A 93 -0.35 4.45 -0.82
CA VAL A 93 0.67 3.79 -1.63
C VAL A 93 1.79 4.75 -1.93
N ASP A 94 3.01 4.38 -1.57
CA ASP A 94 4.22 5.18 -1.76
C ASP A 94 5.08 4.55 -2.87
N LYS A 95 5.31 5.32 -3.93
CA LYS A 95 6.09 4.90 -5.09
C LYS A 95 7.61 5.11 -4.91
N ALA A 96 8.02 5.90 -3.94
CA ALA A 96 9.44 6.14 -3.65
C ALA A 96 10.06 5.02 -2.82
N ILE A 97 9.25 4.20 -2.15
CA ILE A 97 9.75 3.07 -1.36
C ILE A 97 10.18 1.95 -2.30
N LYS A 98 11.44 1.50 -2.17
CA LYS A 98 11.93 0.32 -2.88
C LYS A 98 11.24 -0.93 -2.35
N PRO A 99 10.53 -1.70 -3.20
CA PRO A 99 9.86 -2.92 -2.78
C PRO A 99 10.85 -3.97 -2.28
N ARG A 100 10.44 -4.72 -1.25
CA ARG A 100 11.22 -5.82 -0.65
C ARG A 100 10.30 -6.99 -0.36
N HIS A 101 10.90 -8.16 -0.15
CA HIS A 101 10.16 -9.33 0.31
C HIS A 101 9.29 -9.01 1.54
N GLY A 102 8.04 -9.45 1.53
CA GLY A 102 7.07 -9.22 2.59
C GLY A 102 6.31 -7.89 2.50
N HIS A 103 6.73 -6.95 1.65
CA HIS A 103 5.94 -5.73 1.46
C HIS A 103 4.60 -6.05 0.78
N ILE A 104 3.55 -5.36 1.21
CA ILE A 104 2.30 -5.28 0.45
C ILE A 104 2.54 -4.29 -0.67
N VAL A 105 2.32 -4.72 -1.91
CA VAL A 105 2.60 -3.92 -3.09
C VAL A 105 1.36 -3.80 -3.97
N VAL A 106 1.26 -2.68 -4.65
CA VAL A 106 0.39 -2.53 -5.79
C VAL A 106 1.23 -2.83 -7.02
N ALA A 107 0.78 -3.79 -7.82
CA ALA A 107 1.45 -4.22 -9.04
C ALA A 107 0.54 -4.07 -10.25
N LEU A 108 1.15 -3.87 -11.40
CA LEU A 108 0.53 -3.99 -12.72
C LEU A 108 0.89 -5.38 -13.28
N VAL A 109 -0.12 -6.16 -13.55
CA VAL A 109 0.01 -7.49 -14.17
C VAL A 109 -0.75 -7.42 -15.48
N ASP A 110 -0.03 -7.51 -16.59
CA ASP A 110 -0.59 -7.36 -17.94
C ASP A 110 -1.45 -6.08 -18.11
N GLY A 111 -1.05 -5.00 -17.44
CA GLY A 111 -1.73 -3.70 -17.48
C GLY A 111 -2.85 -3.52 -16.45
N GLU A 112 -3.17 -4.53 -15.66
CA GLU A 112 -4.20 -4.46 -14.62
C GLU A 112 -3.61 -4.30 -13.22
N PHE A 113 -4.21 -3.44 -12.41
CA PHE A 113 -3.79 -3.25 -11.02
C PHE A 113 -4.23 -4.42 -10.13
N THR A 114 -3.31 -4.85 -9.28
CA THR A 114 -3.60 -5.79 -8.19
C THR A 114 -2.82 -5.41 -6.93
N VAL A 115 -3.34 -5.74 -5.76
CA VAL A 115 -2.64 -5.66 -4.48
C VAL A 115 -2.32 -7.05 -3.97
N LYS A 116 -1.05 -7.28 -3.64
CA LYS A 116 -0.52 -8.58 -3.18
C LYS A 116 0.67 -8.38 -2.25
N THR A 117 1.05 -9.43 -1.54
CA THR A 117 2.32 -9.48 -0.81
C THR A 117 3.43 -9.89 -1.77
N LEU A 118 4.49 -9.11 -1.83
CA LEU A 118 5.66 -9.44 -2.64
C LEU A 118 6.49 -10.55 -1.98
N HIS A 119 6.57 -11.70 -2.62
CA HIS A 119 7.57 -12.70 -2.31
C HIS A 119 8.78 -12.52 -3.24
N SER A 120 9.95 -12.31 -2.65
CA SER A 120 11.20 -12.17 -3.42
C SER A 120 12.33 -12.75 -2.58
N ARG A 121 12.60 -14.05 -2.74
CA ARG A 121 13.68 -14.79 -2.05
C ARG A 121 14.25 -15.84 -2.98
N ASN A 122 15.56 -16.11 -2.82
CA ASN A 122 16.27 -17.20 -3.52
C ASN A 122 16.09 -17.19 -5.04
N GLY A 123 15.95 -16.00 -5.65
CA GLY A 123 15.69 -15.86 -7.07
C GLY A 123 14.25 -16.08 -7.51
N GLU A 124 13.36 -16.49 -6.61
CA GLU A 124 11.94 -16.59 -6.87
C GLU A 124 11.23 -15.25 -6.60
N VAL A 125 10.41 -14.83 -7.54
CA VAL A 125 9.53 -13.67 -7.40
C VAL A 125 8.10 -14.13 -7.67
N ARG A 126 7.19 -13.82 -6.75
CA ARG A 126 5.74 -14.05 -6.91
C ARG A 126 4.95 -13.03 -6.12
N LEU A 127 3.71 -12.83 -6.51
CA LEU A 127 2.76 -11.98 -5.82
C LEU A 127 1.76 -12.87 -5.08
N VAL A 128 1.84 -12.85 -3.76
CA VAL A 128 1.10 -13.77 -2.87
C VAL A 128 -0.19 -13.13 -2.42
N ALA A 129 -1.30 -13.85 -2.58
CA ALA A 129 -2.58 -13.46 -2.02
C ALA A 129 -2.60 -13.74 -0.50
N ALA A 130 -3.30 -12.91 0.26
CA ALA A 130 -3.59 -13.14 1.67
C ALA A 130 -5.06 -13.58 1.84
N ASN A 131 -5.45 -14.56 1.05
CA ASN A 131 -6.74 -15.24 1.08
C ASN A 131 -6.59 -16.56 0.31
N PRO A 132 -6.78 -17.73 0.96
CA PRO A 132 -6.57 -19.02 0.34
C PRO A 132 -7.44 -19.33 -0.90
N THR A 133 -8.54 -18.59 -1.07
CA THR A 133 -9.41 -18.74 -2.24
C THR A 133 -8.86 -18.07 -3.51
N TYR A 134 -7.78 -17.30 -3.38
CA TYR A 134 -7.14 -16.61 -4.49
C TYR A 134 -5.76 -17.22 -4.76
N PRO A 135 -5.43 -17.56 -6.02
CA PRO A 135 -4.11 -18.09 -6.35
C PRO A 135 -3.04 -17.01 -6.26
N ASP A 136 -1.82 -17.43 -5.97
CA ASP A 136 -0.63 -16.61 -6.14
C ASP A 136 -0.39 -16.34 -7.63
N ILE A 137 0.18 -15.17 -7.93
CA ILE A 137 0.60 -14.82 -9.28
C ILE A 137 2.10 -15.10 -9.40
N VAL A 138 2.43 -16.15 -10.14
CA VAL A 138 3.81 -16.52 -10.46
C VAL A 138 4.11 -16.01 -11.86
N PRO A 139 5.13 -15.13 -12.06
CA PRO A 139 5.48 -14.65 -13.38
C PRO A 139 5.79 -15.80 -14.33
N HIS A 140 5.20 -15.78 -15.52
CA HIS A 140 5.49 -16.74 -16.59
C HIS A 140 5.97 -16.02 -17.85
N GLU A 141 6.50 -16.79 -18.79
CA GLU A 141 7.01 -16.24 -20.04
C GLU A 141 5.92 -15.46 -20.80
N GLY A 142 6.25 -14.25 -21.23
CA GLY A 142 5.33 -13.34 -21.92
C GLY A 142 4.46 -12.50 -20.99
N GLN A 143 4.45 -12.73 -19.68
CA GLN A 143 3.69 -11.92 -18.72
C GLN A 143 4.49 -10.70 -18.29
N THR A 144 3.81 -9.54 -18.27
CA THR A 144 4.39 -8.30 -17.77
C THR A 144 3.96 -8.04 -16.34
N ILE A 145 4.92 -8.02 -15.40
CA ILE A 145 4.69 -7.64 -14.00
C ILE A 145 5.56 -6.45 -13.65
N GLN A 146 4.93 -5.38 -13.18
CA GLN A 146 5.60 -4.18 -12.70
C GLN A 146 5.08 -3.82 -11.32
N ILE A 147 5.97 -3.61 -10.35
CA ILE A 147 5.57 -3.04 -9.06
C ILE A 147 5.36 -1.53 -9.22
N TRP A 148 4.15 -1.09 -8.96
CA TRP A 148 3.77 0.31 -9.09
C TRP A 148 4.09 1.13 -7.83
N GLY A 149 3.93 0.52 -6.64
CA GLY A 149 4.24 1.15 -5.36
C GLY A 149 4.07 0.20 -4.18
N VAL A 150 4.49 0.65 -3.01
CA VAL A 150 4.38 -0.08 -1.74
C VAL A 150 3.23 0.48 -0.94
N ALA A 151 2.28 -0.35 -0.54
CA ALA A 151 1.20 0.04 0.36
C ALA A 151 1.76 0.18 1.79
N THR A 152 1.58 1.36 2.39
CA THR A 152 2.09 1.68 3.72
C THR A 152 1.00 1.67 4.78
N PHE A 153 -0.22 2.04 4.41
CA PHE A 153 -1.38 2.06 5.29
C PHE A 153 -2.64 1.64 4.54
N THR A 154 -3.62 1.16 5.30
CA THR A 154 -4.99 1.05 4.84
C THR A 154 -5.89 1.94 5.70
N ILE A 155 -6.78 2.68 5.07
CA ILE A 155 -7.78 3.51 5.72
C ILE A 155 -9.12 2.79 5.58
N LYS A 156 -9.69 2.45 6.71
CA LYS A 156 -10.96 1.73 6.82
C LYS A 156 -12.03 2.65 7.40
N GLN A 157 -13.15 2.73 6.73
CA GLN A 157 -14.30 3.46 7.23
C GLN A 157 -15.30 2.49 7.87
N PHE A 158 -15.65 2.75 9.12
CA PHE A 158 -16.74 2.05 9.78
C PHE A 158 -18.06 2.78 9.55
N LYS A 159 -19.16 2.03 9.64
CA LYS A 159 -20.48 2.66 9.66
C LYS A 159 -20.60 3.52 10.92
N ALA A 160 -20.95 4.77 10.75
CA ALA A 160 -21.29 5.70 11.82
C ALA A 160 -22.82 5.76 11.98
#